data_8dfa043c4d48677fe9886f1955c25ff1
#
_entry.id   8dfa043c4d48677fe9886f1955c25ff1
#
_cell.length_a   1.000
_cell.length_b   1.000
_cell.length_c   1.000
_cell.angle_alpha   90.00
_cell.angle_beta   90.00
_cell.angle_gamma   90.00
#
_symmetry.space_group_name_H-M   'P 1'
#
loop_
_entity.id
_entity.type
_entity.pdbx_description
1 polymer ?
#
loop_
_entity_poly.entity_id
_entity_poly.type
_entity_poly.pdbx_seq_one_letter_code
_entity_poly.pdbx_strand_id
1 'polypeptide(L)'
;TGDARINYIGKEGIDGYDYEDKITARVRLGLDAKVNKNTSVKARITTGSIELGDSSKEAQANWDLAYVEHKFGKNVVVDAGRYTQKFGGGLIYSSNFDGVGATAKLGKKVTLNGGYGYMTAGRFAKVSKENNGDVGIVNANVAVNDRFSFGGMLAHVGTANVRMGNGKKNNDFDNVYGFNAKYNVGKLGVHGEWVKASGLSDSDIWNVGVKWGDYKIHKKNSWAIRLDYFDQAKNAPVFKTQKYESNDLLKKTRYEGYKAWQLGASYAPEKNIGINAYYGFNAKTQEGNRVNDYYRADLNFKF
;
A
#
# COMPACT_ATOMS: atom_id res chain seq x y z
N THR A 1 8.49 0.89 -20.46
CA THR A 1 7.17 0.78 -19.83
C THR A 1 6.89 2.02 -18.99
N GLY A 2 5.63 2.45 -18.95
CA GLY A 2 5.27 3.63 -18.18
C GLY A 2 3.84 3.62 -17.68
N ASP A 3 3.54 4.56 -16.80
CA ASP A 3 2.18 4.90 -16.42
C ASP A 3 2.02 6.40 -16.16
N ALA A 4 0.81 6.90 -16.44
CA ALA A 4 0.39 8.23 -16.05
C ALA A 4 -0.91 8.14 -15.26
N ARG A 5 -1.11 9.10 -14.35
CA ARG A 5 -2.33 9.21 -13.56
C ARG A 5 -2.70 10.67 -13.36
N ILE A 6 -3.98 10.96 -13.56
CA ILE A 6 -4.63 12.17 -13.05
C ILE A 6 -5.51 11.73 -11.89
N ASN A 7 -5.42 12.42 -10.79
CA ASN A 7 -6.09 12.05 -9.55
C ASN A 7 -6.80 13.28 -8.97
N TYR A 8 -8.08 13.12 -8.66
CA TYR A 8 -8.86 14.07 -7.87
C TYR A 8 -9.09 13.49 -6.48
N ILE A 9 -8.86 14.29 -5.47
CA ILE A 9 -9.14 13.96 -4.06
C ILE A 9 -9.96 15.08 -3.48
N GLY A 10 -11.15 14.74 -2.96
CA GLY A 10 -12.04 15.66 -2.25
C GLY A 10 -12.36 15.11 -0.86
N LYS A 11 -12.68 16.01 0.06
CA LYS A 11 -13.12 15.70 1.42
C LYS A 11 -14.29 16.57 1.77
N GLU A 12 -15.34 15.98 2.30
CA GLU A 12 -16.44 16.73 2.84
C GLU A 12 -16.13 17.19 4.27
N GLY A 13 -16.20 18.52 4.53
CA GLY A 13 -15.84 19.09 5.83
C GLY A 13 -16.91 18.85 6.89
N ILE A 14 -16.45 18.61 8.11
CA ILE A 14 -17.22 18.87 9.33
C ILE A 14 -16.78 20.24 9.80
N ASP A 15 -17.71 21.04 10.36
CA ASP A 15 -17.47 22.39 10.84
C ASP A 15 -16.12 22.54 11.56
N GLY A 16 -15.30 23.48 11.08
CA GLY A 16 -13.98 23.82 11.64
C GLY A 16 -12.75 23.23 10.95
N TYR A 17 -12.87 22.54 9.81
CA TYR A 17 -11.74 22.04 9.03
C TYR A 17 -11.74 22.53 7.59
N ASP A 18 -10.61 23.09 7.14
CA ASP A 18 -10.43 23.58 5.79
C ASP A 18 -10.59 22.48 4.74
N TYR A 19 -11.32 22.78 3.70
CA TYR A 19 -11.44 22.02 2.47
C TYR A 19 -10.18 22.19 1.63
N GLU A 20 -9.60 21.09 1.18
CA GLU A 20 -8.65 21.11 0.08
C GLU A 20 -9.02 20.03 -0.92
N ASP A 21 -9.72 20.42 -1.97
CA ASP A 21 -9.83 19.63 -3.18
C ASP A 21 -8.49 19.68 -3.91
N LYS A 22 -7.96 18.53 -4.29
CA LYS A 22 -6.68 18.44 -4.99
C LYS A 22 -6.82 17.66 -6.27
N ILE A 23 -6.36 18.27 -7.35
CA ILE A 23 -6.13 17.56 -8.60
C ILE A 23 -4.63 17.38 -8.75
N THR A 24 -4.16 16.15 -8.91
CA THR A 24 -2.74 15.87 -9.10
C THR A 24 -2.49 15.06 -10.36
N ALA A 25 -1.38 15.33 -11.03
CA ALA A 25 -0.90 14.54 -12.14
C ALA A 25 0.43 13.86 -11.78
N ARG A 26 0.65 12.66 -12.33
CA ARG A 26 1.91 11.93 -12.16
C ARG A 26 2.22 11.14 -13.43
N VAL A 27 3.49 11.17 -13.83
CA VAL A 27 4.03 10.29 -14.86
C VAL A 27 5.19 9.48 -14.27
N ARG A 28 5.28 8.21 -14.65
CA ARG A 28 6.38 7.31 -14.28
C ARG A 28 6.88 6.57 -15.50
N LEU A 29 8.20 6.49 -15.66
CA LEU A 29 8.87 5.74 -16.71
C LEU A 29 9.78 4.68 -16.08
N GLY A 30 9.55 3.43 -16.45
CA GLY A 30 10.35 2.28 -15.99
C GLY A 30 11.41 1.89 -17.04
N LEU A 31 12.62 1.71 -16.56
CA LEU A 31 13.76 1.18 -17.31
C LEU A 31 14.04 -0.26 -16.84
N ASP A 32 14.35 -1.13 -17.77
CA ASP A 32 14.75 -2.52 -17.51
C ASP A 32 15.91 -2.85 -18.46
N ALA A 33 17.13 -2.86 -17.92
CA ALA A 33 18.35 -3.17 -18.67
C ALA A 33 18.83 -4.58 -18.30
N LYS A 34 18.87 -5.48 -19.28
CA LYS A 34 19.39 -6.83 -19.11
C LYS A 34 20.92 -6.83 -19.07
N VAL A 35 21.50 -7.28 -17.96
CA VAL A 35 22.96 -7.51 -17.84
C VAL A 35 23.33 -8.86 -18.43
N ASN A 36 22.50 -9.87 -18.15
CA ASN A 36 22.62 -11.23 -18.71
C ASN A 36 21.27 -11.96 -18.63
N LYS A 37 21.24 -13.26 -18.93
CA LYS A 37 20.00 -14.06 -18.93
C LYS A 37 19.28 -14.11 -17.56
N ASN A 38 19.99 -13.90 -16.47
CA ASN A 38 19.46 -14.02 -15.10
C ASN A 38 19.43 -12.68 -14.34
N THR A 39 20.13 -11.65 -14.81
CA THR A 39 20.33 -10.39 -14.09
C THR A 39 19.83 -9.21 -14.90
N SER A 40 19.03 -8.38 -14.28
CA SER A 40 18.56 -7.10 -14.84
C SER A 40 18.82 -5.96 -13.84
N VAL A 41 19.12 -4.78 -14.35
CA VAL A 41 19.09 -3.52 -13.59
C VAL A 41 17.78 -2.83 -13.91
N LYS A 42 17.04 -2.47 -12.87
CA LYS A 42 15.73 -1.84 -13.00
C LYS A 42 15.72 -0.51 -12.29
N ALA A 43 15.14 0.49 -12.95
CA ALA A 43 15.01 1.81 -12.40
C ALA A 43 13.65 2.41 -12.80
N ARG A 44 13.17 3.37 -12.04
CA ARG A 44 11.96 4.12 -12.36
C ARG A 44 12.15 5.60 -12.03
N ILE A 45 11.89 6.45 -13.01
CA ILE A 45 11.81 7.90 -12.82
C ILE A 45 10.34 8.31 -12.67
N THR A 46 10.05 9.25 -11.80
CA THR A 46 8.71 9.77 -11.54
C THR A 46 8.73 11.28 -11.39
N THR A 47 7.68 11.94 -11.86
CA THR A 47 7.41 13.37 -11.57
C THR A 47 6.93 13.59 -10.13
N GLY A 48 6.66 12.51 -9.37
CA GLY A 48 5.88 12.64 -8.14
C GLY A 48 4.41 12.98 -8.43
N SER A 49 3.68 13.40 -7.42
CA SER A 49 2.32 13.94 -7.60
C SER A 49 2.40 15.44 -7.68
N ILE A 50 2.25 15.98 -8.88
CA ILE A 50 2.23 17.42 -9.18
C ILE A 50 0.81 17.89 -8.90
N GLU A 51 0.63 18.86 -8.03
CA GLU A 51 -0.65 19.51 -7.76
C GLU A 51 -0.95 20.49 -8.89
N LEU A 52 -2.04 20.29 -9.61
CA LEU A 52 -2.43 21.16 -10.71
C LEU A 52 -3.08 22.43 -10.14
N GLY A 53 -2.65 23.59 -10.66
CA GLY A 53 -3.10 24.92 -10.17
C GLY A 53 -2.22 25.49 -9.05
N ASP A 54 -1.28 24.74 -8.49
CA ASP A 54 -0.31 25.25 -7.51
C ASP A 54 0.99 25.64 -8.24
N SER A 55 1.15 26.93 -8.53
CA SER A 55 2.34 27.47 -9.21
C SER A 55 3.59 27.53 -8.31
N SER A 56 3.45 27.26 -7.02
CA SER A 56 4.57 27.26 -6.06
C SER A 56 5.39 25.97 -6.10
N LYS A 57 4.90 24.93 -6.78
CA LYS A 57 5.55 23.61 -6.85
C LYS A 57 5.88 23.23 -8.29
N GLU A 58 7.15 23.30 -8.60
CA GLU A 58 7.65 22.79 -9.88
C GLU A 58 7.65 21.26 -9.91
N ALA A 59 7.40 20.71 -11.11
CA ALA A 59 7.54 19.30 -11.38
C ALA A 59 9.00 18.89 -11.32
N GLN A 60 9.38 18.04 -10.38
CA GLN A 60 10.72 17.48 -10.30
C GLN A 60 10.72 16.01 -10.66
N ALA A 61 11.55 15.63 -11.61
CA ALA A 61 11.75 14.23 -11.95
C ALA A 61 12.74 13.58 -10.97
N ASN A 62 12.30 12.54 -10.28
CA ASN A 62 13.09 11.84 -9.29
C ASN A 62 13.16 10.34 -9.57
N TRP A 63 14.30 9.73 -9.29
CA TRP A 63 14.42 8.29 -9.26
C TRP A 63 13.77 7.73 -8.00
N ASP A 64 12.68 7.00 -8.15
CA ASP A 64 11.96 6.42 -7.01
C ASP A 64 12.15 4.90 -6.87
N LEU A 65 12.72 4.23 -7.88
CA LEU A 65 13.23 2.86 -7.81
C LEU A 65 14.60 2.80 -8.50
N ALA A 66 15.51 2.00 -7.92
CA ALA A 66 16.81 1.67 -8.51
C ALA A 66 17.32 0.39 -7.83
N TYR A 67 17.30 -0.74 -8.52
CA TYR A 67 17.68 -2.04 -7.96
C TYR A 67 18.18 -3.02 -9.02
N VAL A 68 18.88 -4.04 -8.55
CA VAL A 68 19.28 -5.20 -9.34
C VAL A 68 18.33 -6.33 -9.01
N GLU A 69 17.78 -6.98 -10.04
CA GLU A 69 17.04 -8.24 -9.93
C GLU A 69 17.93 -9.37 -10.43
N HIS A 70 18.09 -10.42 -9.62
CA HIS A 70 18.78 -11.64 -10.02
C HIS A 70 17.89 -12.87 -9.84
N LYS A 71 17.85 -13.74 -10.86
CA LYS A 71 17.07 -14.98 -10.85
C LYS A 71 17.96 -16.17 -10.61
N PHE A 72 17.76 -16.83 -9.49
CA PHE A 72 18.40 -18.13 -9.19
C PHE A 72 17.48 -19.26 -9.67
N GLY A 73 17.76 -19.75 -10.86
CA GLY A 73 16.91 -20.74 -11.52
C GLY A 73 15.52 -20.20 -11.85
N LYS A 74 14.48 -21.06 -11.71
CA LYS A 74 13.10 -20.73 -12.06
C LYS A 74 12.26 -20.23 -10.89
N ASN A 75 12.72 -20.47 -9.67
CA ASN A 75 11.89 -20.37 -8.48
C ASN A 75 12.30 -19.26 -7.51
N VAL A 76 13.50 -18.74 -7.59
CA VAL A 76 14.00 -17.72 -6.66
C VAL A 76 14.40 -16.46 -7.40
N VAL A 77 13.91 -15.33 -6.92
CA VAL A 77 14.29 -13.99 -7.38
C VAL A 77 14.79 -13.20 -6.20
N VAL A 78 15.91 -12.52 -6.36
CA VAL A 78 16.49 -11.62 -5.36
C VAL A 78 16.55 -10.21 -5.94
N ASP A 79 16.06 -9.25 -5.17
CA ASP A 79 16.11 -7.82 -5.47
C ASP A 79 17.06 -7.14 -4.47
N ALA A 80 17.94 -6.25 -4.95
CA ALA A 80 18.86 -5.49 -4.10
C ALA A 80 18.93 -4.03 -4.55
N GLY A 81 18.69 -3.11 -3.61
CA GLY A 81 18.59 -1.67 -3.85
C GLY A 81 17.26 -1.10 -3.39
N ARG A 82 16.73 -0.08 -4.11
CA ARG A 82 15.40 0.48 -3.84
C ARG A 82 14.36 -0.17 -4.73
N TYR A 83 13.58 -1.08 -4.18
CA TYR A 83 12.51 -1.83 -4.85
C TYR A 83 11.17 -1.67 -4.12
N THR A 84 10.10 -2.27 -4.60
CA THR A 84 8.79 -2.23 -3.93
C THR A 84 8.62 -3.45 -3.03
N GLN A 85 8.35 -3.21 -1.75
CA GLN A 85 8.05 -4.24 -0.75
C GLN A 85 6.62 -4.11 -0.24
N LYS A 86 6.04 -5.25 0.12
CA LYS A 86 4.70 -5.35 0.66
C LYS A 86 4.71 -6.23 1.91
N PHE A 87 4.03 -5.79 2.97
CA PHE A 87 3.87 -6.54 4.20
C PHE A 87 2.49 -7.20 4.20
N GLY A 88 2.45 -8.52 4.26
CA GLY A 88 1.23 -9.32 4.20
C GLY A 88 0.41 -9.03 2.94
N GLY A 89 -0.88 -8.77 3.10
CA GLY A 89 -1.78 -8.30 2.05
C GLY A 89 -1.60 -6.82 1.69
N GLY A 90 -0.77 -6.08 2.41
CA GLY A 90 -0.44 -4.66 2.18
C GLY A 90 -1.29 -3.70 2.99
N LEU A 91 -1.94 -4.16 4.05
CA LEU A 91 -2.76 -3.32 4.91
C LEU A 91 -1.95 -2.24 5.61
N ILE A 92 -0.74 -2.56 6.05
CA ILE A 92 0.13 -1.64 6.81
C ILE A 92 1.27 -1.04 5.98
N TYR A 93 1.79 -1.78 4.99
CA TYR A 93 2.87 -1.30 4.12
C TYR A 93 2.77 -1.88 2.71
N SER A 94 2.85 -1.01 1.72
CA SER A 94 3.01 -1.33 0.30
C SER A 94 3.67 -0.13 -0.39
N SER A 95 5.00 -0.07 -0.37
CA SER A 95 5.77 1.09 -0.85
C SER A 95 7.21 0.71 -1.20
N ASN A 96 8.03 1.71 -1.53
CA ASN A 96 9.45 1.54 -1.81
C ASN A 96 10.21 1.14 -0.53
N PHE A 97 11.19 0.27 -0.70
CA PHE A 97 11.99 -0.32 0.37
C PHE A 97 13.45 -0.37 -0.07
N ASP A 98 14.35 0.08 0.79
CA ASP A 98 15.78 0.10 0.54
C ASP A 98 16.42 -1.10 1.24
N GLY A 99 16.95 -2.07 0.50
CA GLY A 99 17.52 -3.26 1.10
C GLY A 99 17.71 -4.41 0.12
N VAL A 100 17.66 -5.61 0.67
CA VAL A 100 17.70 -6.86 -0.07
C VAL A 100 16.45 -7.65 0.22
N GLY A 101 15.81 -8.16 -0.82
CA GLY A 101 14.63 -9.01 -0.73
C GLY A 101 14.76 -10.26 -1.59
N ALA A 102 14.02 -11.28 -1.20
CA ALA A 102 13.94 -12.51 -1.96
C ALA A 102 12.50 -13.00 -2.07
N THR A 103 12.15 -13.53 -3.22
CA THR A 103 10.89 -14.25 -3.45
C THR A 103 11.21 -15.67 -3.90
N ALA A 104 10.68 -16.66 -3.20
CA ALA A 104 10.84 -18.06 -3.53
C ALA A 104 9.48 -18.73 -3.78
N LYS A 105 9.35 -19.45 -4.89
CA LYS A 105 8.18 -20.28 -5.21
C LYS A 105 8.47 -21.74 -4.85
N LEU A 106 7.74 -22.27 -3.90
CA LEU A 106 7.84 -23.68 -3.47
C LEU A 106 6.69 -24.46 -4.13
N GLY A 107 7.01 -25.04 -5.28
CA GLY A 107 6.01 -25.65 -6.14
C GLY A 107 5.01 -24.64 -6.71
N LYS A 108 3.76 -25.07 -6.92
CA LYS A 108 2.69 -24.23 -7.50
C LYS A 108 1.84 -23.49 -6.45
N LYS A 109 1.95 -23.89 -5.20
CA LYS A 109 1.00 -23.46 -4.16
C LYS A 109 1.58 -22.49 -3.14
N VAL A 110 2.87 -22.53 -2.86
CA VAL A 110 3.47 -21.72 -1.80
C VAL A 110 4.43 -20.70 -2.38
N THR A 111 4.28 -19.46 -1.95
CA THR A 111 5.22 -18.38 -2.24
C THR A 111 5.71 -17.79 -0.92
N LEU A 112 7.01 -17.79 -0.73
CA LEU A 112 7.68 -17.07 0.35
C LEU A 112 8.24 -15.78 -0.22
N ASN A 113 8.11 -14.70 0.52
CA ASN A 113 8.73 -13.41 0.21
C ASN A 113 9.29 -12.84 1.50
N GLY A 114 10.50 -12.34 1.45
CA GLY A 114 11.13 -11.73 2.61
C GLY A 114 12.13 -10.66 2.20
N GLY A 115 12.58 -9.88 3.16
CA GLY A 115 13.56 -8.84 2.94
C GLY A 115 14.11 -8.28 4.24
N TYR A 116 15.29 -7.64 4.12
CA TYR A 116 15.91 -6.90 5.20
C TYR A 116 16.38 -5.55 4.65
N GLY A 117 16.10 -4.46 5.37
CA GLY A 117 16.44 -3.12 4.98
C GLY A 117 15.59 -2.06 5.64
N TYR A 118 15.24 -1.00 4.90
CA TYR A 118 14.62 0.20 5.45
C TYR A 118 13.34 0.56 4.69
N MET A 119 12.31 0.96 5.43
CA MET A 119 11.11 1.56 4.85
C MET A 119 11.41 3.00 4.44
N THR A 120 11.25 3.34 3.15
CA THR A 120 11.58 4.68 2.63
C THR A 120 10.47 5.69 2.80
N ALA A 121 9.30 5.27 3.23
CA ALA A 121 8.12 6.12 3.29
C ALA A 121 7.23 5.75 4.47
N GLY A 122 6.45 6.72 4.92
CA GLY A 122 5.53 6.59 6.04
C GLY A 122 6.10 7.15 7.34
N ARG A 123 5.55 6.71 8.46
CA ARG A 123 5.90 7.23 9.79
C ARG A 123 7.37 6.98 10.16
N PHE A 124 7.98 5.91 9.64
CA PHE A 124 9.37 5.57 9.91
C PHE A 124 10.39 6.37 9.10
N ALA A 125 10.05 6.78 7.89
CA ALA A 125 10.98 7.56 7.05
C ALA A 125 11.25 8.99 7.57
N LYS A 126 10.45 9.47 8.53
CA LYS A 126 10.63 10.79 9.17
C LYS A 126 11.39 10.73 10.49
N VAL A 127 11.79 9.56 10.93
CA VAL A 127 12.76 9.46 12.02
C VAL A 127 14.11 9.89 11.46
N SER A 128 14.79 10.82 12.13
CA SER A 128 16.01 11.51 11.68
C SER A 128 16.98 10.58 10.95
N LYS A 129 17.81 11.11 10.06
CA LYS A 129 18.85 10.39 9.31
C LYS A 129 19.73 9.45 10.16
N GLU A 130 19.73 9.64 11.47
CA GLU A 130 20.52 8.88 12.43
C GLU A 130 19.81 7.64 13.00
N ASN A 131 18.48 7.48 12.77
CA ASN A 131 17.68 6.40 13.36
C ASN A 131 16.68 5.82 12.36
N ASN A 132 17.09 5.53 11.14
CA ASN A 132 16.27 4.71 10.24
C ASN A 132 16.23 3.28 10.80
N GLY A 133 15.11 2.92 11.42
CA GLY A 133 14.91 1.56 11.90
C GLY A 133 14.96 0.58 10.73
N ASP A 134 15.85 -0.38 10.85
CA ASP A 134 15.89 -1.52 9.95
C ASP A 134 14.69 -2.43 10.18
N VAL A 135 14.28 -3.12 9.14
CA VAL A 135 13.15 -4.04 9.16
C VAL A 135 13.52 -5.33 8.49
N GLY A 136 13.36 -6.43 9.23
CA GLY A 136 13.33 -7.78 8.67
C GLY A 136 11.89 -8.22 8.46
N ILE A 137 11.54 -8.72 7.27
CA ILE A 137 10.20 -9.20 6.98
C ILE A 137 10.19 -10.56 6.30
N VAL A 138 9.22 -11.38 6.69
CA VAL A 138 8.88 -12.65 6.01
C VAL A 138 7.38 -12.70 5.79
N ASN A 139 6.97 -13.00 4.56
CA ASN A 139 5.60 -13.31 4.19
C ASN A 139 5.53 -14.72 3.62
N ALA A 140 4.49 -15.47 3.97
CA ALA A 140 4.15 -16.74 3.35
C ALA A 140 2.75 -16.66 2.78
N ASN A 141 2.57 -17.10 1.53
CA ASN A 141 1.27 -17.16 0.87
C ASN A 141 1.04 -18.56 0.32
N VAL A 142 -0.12 -19.12 0.62
CA VAL A 142 -0.52 -20.48 0.20
C VAL A 142 -1.77 -20.40 -0.65
N ALA A 143 -1.70 -20.86 -1.89
CA ALA A 143 -2.84 -21.11 -2.76
C ALA A 143 -3.34 -22.54 -2.50
N VAL A 144 -4.39 -22.70 -1.72
CA VAL A 144 -4.98 -24.01 -1.43
C VAL A 144 -5.53 -24.62 -2.73
N ASN A 145 -6.26 -23.80 -3.46
CA ASN A 145 -6.80 -24.10 -4.79
C ASN A 145 -7.00 -22.78 -5.57
N ASP A 146 -7.59 -22.84 -6.77
CA ASP A 146 -7.83 -21.69 -7.63
C ASP A 146 -8.80 -20.64 -7.02
N ARG A 147 -9.55 -21.01 -6.00
CA ARG A 147 -10.54 -20.14 -5.35
C ARG A 147 -10.07 -19.58 -4.02
N PHE A 148 -9.29 -20.35 -3.25
CA PHE A 148 -8.92 -20.01 -1.89
C PHE A 148 -7.41 -19.88 -1.71
N SER A 149 -6.99 -18.78 -1.13
CA SER A 149 -5.60 -18.56 -0.68
C SER A 149 -5.60 -17.86 0.67
N PHE A 150 -4.56 -18.14 1.44
CA PHE A 150 -4.28 -17.44 2.69
C PHE A 150 -2.80 -17.15 2.82
N GLY A 151 -2.46 -16.23 3.72
CA GLY A 151 -1.07 -15.88 3.99
C GLY A 151 -0.87 -15.39 5.40
N GLY A 152 0.39 -15.39 5.81
CA GLY A 152 0.83 -14.80 7.06
C GLY A 152 2.06 -13.94 6.84
N MET A 153 2.30 -13.03 7.76
CA MET A 153 3.51 -12.22 7.80
C MET A 153 4.05 -12.09 9.21
N LEU A 154 5.37 -11.96 9.28
CA LEU A 154 6.09 -11.53 10.47
C LEU A 154 7.11 -10.46 10.03
N ALA A 155 7.13 -9.33 10.72
CA ALA A 155 8.15 -8.31 10.55
C ALA A 155 8.76 -7.99 11.91
N HIS A 156 10.10 -7.94 11.95
CA HIS A 156 10.85 -7.40 13.08
C HIS A 156 11.29 -5.98 12.72
N VAL A 157 11.00 -5.03 13.59
CA VAL A 157 11.37 -3.63 13.41
C VAL A 157 12.45 -3.31 14.44
N GLY A 158 13.67 -3.12 13.98
CA GLY A 158 14.80 -2.73 14.83
C GLY A 158 14.56 -1.39 15.54
N THR A 159 15.42 -1.01 16.43
CA THR A 159 15.34 0.09 17.42
C THR A 159 14.95 1.47 16.87
N ALA A 160 13.93 1.53 16.03
CA ALA A 160 13.37 2.78 15.59
C ALA A 160 12.64 3.44 16.75
N ASN A 161 13.02 4.68 17.05
CA ASN A 161 12.18 5.61 17.79
C ASN A 161 10.89 5.87 17.00
N VAL A 162 9.98 4.91 16.98
CA VAL A 162 8.70 5.05 16.30
C VAL A 162 7.89 6.09 17.04
N ARG A 163 7.64 7.22 16.41
CA ARG A 163 6.66 8.17 16.93
C ARG A 163 5.27 7.58 16.68
N MET A 164 4.68 7.10 17.74
CA MET A 164 3.27 6.72 17.73
C MET A 164 2.38 7.93 17.46
N GLY A 165 1.15 7.67 17.13
CA GLY A 165 0.18 8.68 16.82
C GLY A 165 0.05 9.81 17.83
N ASN A 166 0.23 9.55 19.11
CA ASN A 166 0.20 10.53 20.20
C ASN A 166 1.48 11.39 20.33
N GLY A 167 2.42 11.32 19.36
CA GLY A 167 3.68 12.07 19.39
C GLY A 167 4.74 11.54 20.36
N LYS A 168 4.40 10.56 21.20
CA LYS A 168 5.35 9.91 22.11
C LYS A 168 6.22 8.93 21.33
N LYS A 169 7.51 8.89 21.66
CA LYS A 169 8.40 7.83 21.22
C LYS A 169 8.00 6.55 21.96
N ASN A 170 7.70 5.50 21.24
CA ASN A 170 7.45 4.20 21.83
C ASN A 170 8.46 3.21 21.27
N ASN A 171 9.31 2.70 22.15
CA ASN A 171 10.33 1.70 21.85
C ASN A 171 9.82 0.28 22.17
N ASP A 172 8.54 0.14 22.54
CA ASP A 172 8.01 -1.09 23.17
C ASP A 172 7.47 -2.09 22.14
N PHE A 173 7.66 -1.82 20.84
CA PHE A 173 7.18 -2.75 19.83
C PHE A 173 8.30 -3.15 18.86
N ASP A 174 8.63 -4.42 18.89
CA ASP A 174 9.68 -5.00 18.03
C ASP A 174 9.12 -5.81 16.88
N ASN A 175 7.93 -6.39 17.04
CA ASN A 175 7.39 -7.31 16.07
C ASN A 175 5.99 -6.92 15.62
N VAL A 176 5.74 -7.14 14.34
CA VAL A 176 4.43 -7.01 13.70
C VAL A 176 4.10 -8.32 13.03
N TYR A 177 2.91 -8.84 13.25
CA TYR A 177 2.46 -10.08 12.63
C TYR A 177 1.02 -9.95 12.13
N GLY A 178 0.68 -10.77 11.15
CA GLY A 178 -0.66 -10.70 10.58
C GLY A 178 -1.00 -11.86 9.68
N PHE A 179 -2.29 -11.91 9.34
CA PHE A 179 -2.89 -12.93 8.47
C PHE A 179 -3.75 -12.26 7.40
N ASN A 180 -3.80 -12.89 6.24
CA ASN A 180 -4.73 -12.50 5.19
C ASN A 180 -5.33 -13.73 4.53
N ALA A 181 -6.55 -13.59 4.01
CA ALA A 181 -7.21 -14.64 3.25
C ALA A 181 -8.02 -14.03 2.11
N LYS A 182 -8.18 -14.82 1.03
CA LYS A 182 -9.00 -14.48 -0.13
C LYS A 182 -9.75 -15.71 -0.61
N TYR A 183 -11.01 -15.49 -0.95
CA TYR A 183 -11.86 -16.49 -1.59
C TYR A 183 -12.54 -15.90 -2.82
N ASN A 184 -12.46 -16.57 -3.97
CA ASN A 184 -13.03 -16.10 -5.23
C ASN A 184 -13.90 -17.18 -5.85
N VAL A 185 -15.12 -16.80 -6.27
CA VAL A 185 -16.05 -17.65 -7.02
C VAL A 185 -16.60 -16.86 -8.20
N GLY A 186 -16.21 -17.23 -9.40
CA GLY A 186 -16.57 -16.47 -10.58
C GLY A 186 -16.13 -15.02 -10.48
N LYS A 187 -17.07 -14.09 -10.51
CA LYS A 187 -16.81 -12.64 -10.37
C LYS A 187 -16.82 -12.15 -8.92
N LEU A 188 -17.30 -12.97 -7.98
CA LEU A 188 -17.36 -12.63 -6.57
C LEU A 188 -16.04 -12.95 -5.88
N GLY A 189 -15.50 -12.02 -5.13
CA GLY A 189 -14.33 -12.20 -4.28
C GLY A 189 -14.59 -11.67 -2.88
N VAL A 190 -14.15 -12.40 -1.87
CA VAL A 190 -14.12 -11.97 -0.47
C VAL A 190 -12.67 -11.97 0.00
N HIS A 191 -12.29 -10.98 0.78
CA HIS A 191 -10.95 -10.92 1.33
C HIS A 191 -10.97 -10.30 2.73
N GLY A 192 -9.94 -10.63 3.49
CA GLY A 192 -9.68 -10.02 4.78
C GLY A 192 -8.20 -10.03 5.11
N GLU A 193 -7.81 -9.13 5.97
CA GLU A 193 -6.47 -9.05 6.53
C GLU A 193 -6.55 -8.49 7.96
N TRP A 194 -5.76 -9.05 8.85
CA TRP A 194 -5.59 -8.59 10.21
C TRP A 194 -4.10 -8.52 10.53
N VAL A 195 -3.68 -7.46 11.21
CA VAL A 195 -2.29 -7.19 11.60
C VAL A 195 -2.26 -6.59 12.99
N LYS A 196 -1.25 -6.98 13.77
CA LYS A 196 -1.03 -6.48 15.13
C LYS A 196 0.46 -6.25 15.40
N ALA A 197 0.78 -5.22 16.20
CA ALA A 197 2.10 -5.04 16.79
C ALA A 197 2.16 -5.71 18.16
N SER A 198 3.25 -6.42 18.47
CA SER A 198 3.51 -6.99 19.80
C SER A 198 3.91 -5.90 20.78
N GLY A 199 3.67 -6.13 22.07
CA GLY A 199 4.09 -5.21 23.14
C GLY A 199 3.24 -3.96 23.30
N LEU A 200 2.24 -3.73 22.45
CA LEU A 200 1.35 -2.57 22.52
C LEU A 200 -0.11 -2.98 22.71
N SER A 201 -0.81 -2.31 23.61
CA SER A 201 -2.28 -2.35 23.67
C SER A 201 -2.87 -1.63 22.45
N ASP A 202 -4.08 -1.97 22.06
CA ASP A 202 -4.84 -1.31 20.98
C ASP A 202 -4.00 -1.11 19.70
N SER A 203 -3.28 -2.16 19.28
CA SER A 203 -2.29 -2.12 18.21
C SER A 203 -2.68 -2.93 16.97
N ASP A 204 -3.92 -3.34 16.87
CA ASP A 204 -4.40 -4.10 15.72
C ASP A 204 -5.04 -3.20 14.66
N ILE A 205 -5.01 -3.69 13.44
CA ILE A 205 -5.77 -3.19 12.30
C ILE A 205 -6.29 -4.37 11.52
N TRP A 206 -7.54 -4.30 11.08
CA TRP A 206 -8.09 -5.31 10.19
C TRP A 206 -9.01 -4.70 9.14
N ASN A 207 -9.17 -5.45 8.06
CA ASN A 207 -10.17 -5.15 7.06
C ASN A 207 -10.85 -6.43 6.57
N VAL A 208 -12.08 -6.27 6.12
CA VAL A 208 -12.82 -7.27 5.35
C VAL A 208 -13.49 -6.58 4.19
N GLY A 209 -13.53 -7.25 3.04
CA GLY A 209 -14.15 -6.67 1.86
C GLY A 209 -14.70 -7.70 0.89
N VAL A 210 -15.65 -7.23 0.10
CA VAL A 210 -16.30 -7.97 -0.97
C VAL A 210 -16.05 -7.24 -2.29
N LYS A 211 -15.71 -7.98 -3.32
CA LYS A 211 -15.53 -7.49 -4.68
C LYS A 211 -16.44 -8.22 -5.64
N TRP A 212 -17.11 -7.52 -6.54
CA TRP A 212 -17.81 -8.09 -7.67
C TRP A 212 -17.32 -7.49 -8.98
N GLY A 213 -17.00 -8.36 -9.94
CA GLY A 213 -16.47 -8.01 -11.24
C GLY A 213 -15.02 -8.48 -11.44
N ASP A 214 -14.49 -8.26 -12.64
CA ASP A 214 -13.13 -8.66 -13.04
C ASP A 214 -12.46 -7.51 -13.81
N TYR A 215 -12.23 -6.40 -13.11
CA TYR A 215 -11.53 -5.26 -13.68
C TYR A 215 -10.07 -5.58 -13.98
N LYS A 216 -9.67 -5.29 -15.21
CA LYS A 216 -8.28 -5.35 -15.69
C LYS A 216 -8.04 -4.18 -16.64
N ILE A 217 -7.13 -3.27 -16.31
CA ILE A 217 -6.88 -2.06 -17.11
C ILE A 217 -6.52 -2.37 -18.57
N HIS A 218 -5.92 -3.52 -18.86
CA HIS A 218 -5.56 -3.95 -20.22
C HIS A 218 -6.74 -4.63 -20.97
N LYS A 219 -7.90 -4.80 -20.34
CA LYS A 219 -9.09 -5.41 -20.93
C LYS A 219 -10.21 -4.38 -21.03
N LYS A 220 -10.46 -3.91 -22.25
CA LYS A 220 -11.59 -3.02 -22.55
C LYS A 220 -12.90 -3.53 -21.97
N ASN A 221 -13.75 -2.64 -21.46
CA ASN A 221 -15.07 -2.90 -20.89
C ASN A 221 -15.04 -3.80 -19.63
N SER A 222 -13.88 -4.02 -19.02
CA SER A 222 -13.81 -4.72 -17.74
C SER A 222 -14.11 -3.77 -16.58
N TRP A 223 -14.78 -4.28 -15.56
CA TRP A 223 -15.19 -3.50 -14.41
C TRP A 223 -15.19 -4.32 -13.12
N ALA A 224 -15.15 -3.63 -12.00
CA ALA A 224 -15.40 -4.21 -10.67
C ALA A 224 -15.94 -3.15 -9.72
N ILE A 225 -16.75 -3.60 -8.76
CA ILE A 225 -17.20 -2.84 -7.60
C ILE A 225 -16.66 -3.54 -6.36
N ARG A 226 -16.27 -2.78 -5.35
CA ARG A 226 -15.72 -3.28 -4.10
C ARG A 226 -16.29 -2.51 -2.91
N LEU A 227 -16.65 -3.21 -1.86
CA LEU A 227 -17.00 -2.64 -0.57
C LEU A 227 -16.07 -3.22 0.49
N ASP A 228 -15.38 -2.36 1.21
CA ASP A 228 -14.47 -2.71 2.30
C ASP A 228 -14.90 -2.02 3.59
N TYR A 229 -14.76 -2.72 4.68
CA TYR A 229 -14.77 -2.16 6.02
C TYR A 229 -13.40 -2.32 6.66
N PHE A 230 -12.95 -1.32 7.38
CA PHE A 230 -11.73 -1.41 8.16
C PHE A 230 -11.87 -0.77 9.52
N ASP A 231 -11.11 -1.33 10.45
CA ASP A 231 -10.99 -0.92 11.81
C ASP A 231 -9.50 -0.82 12.16
N GLN A 232 -9.08 0.37 12.52
CA GLN A 232 -7.72 0.66 12.91
C GLN A 232 -7.70 1.13 14.35
N ALA A 233 -7.10 0.33 15.23
CA ALA A 233 -6.88 0.71 16.60
C ALA A 233 -5.90 1.89 16.74
N LYS A 234 -5.90 2.53 17.89
CA LYS A 234 -5.13 3.75 18.20
C LYS A 234 -3.62 3.61 17.95
N ASN A 235 -3.06 2.47 18.33
CA ASN A 235 -1.64 2.18 18.21
C ASN A 235 -1.31 1.25 17.04
N ALA A 236 -2.20 1.09 16.06
CA ALA A 236 -1.99 0.22 14.92
C ALA A 236 -0.73 0.58 14.12
N PRO A 237 0.08 -0.41 13.68
CA PRO A 237 1.35 -0.21 13.00
C PRO A 237 1.17 0.11 11.51
N VAL A 238 0.41 1.14 11.18
CA VAL A 238 0.23 1.57 9.79
C VAL A 238 1.37 2.49 9.38
N PHE A 239 2.17 2.05 8.43
CA PHE A 239 3.34 2.75 7.96
C PHE A 239 3.05 3.56 6.68
N LYS A 240 2.89 2.87 5.57
CA LYS A 240 2.43 3.44 4.30
C LYS A 240 1.78 2.36 3.44
N THR A 241 0.51 2.52 3.16
CA THR A 241 -0.24 1.62 2.30
C THR A 241 -0.87 2.36 1.13
N GLN A 242 -1.04 1.66 0.01
CA GLN A 242 -1.82 2.10 -1.13
C GLN A 242 -3.12 1.29 -1.27
N LYS A 243 -3.36 0.37 -0.35
CA LYS A 243 -4.52 -0.54 -0.41
C LYS A 243 -5.82 0.19 -0.10
N TYR A 244 -5.74 1.20 0.76
CA TYR A 244 -6.84 2.08 1.12
C TYR A 244 -6.45 3.52 0.86
N GLU A 245 -7.36 4.26 0.27
CA GLU A 245 -7.17 5.69 0.03
C GLU A 245 -7.27 6.52 1.31
N SER A 246 -7.45 5.86 2.42
CA SER A 246 -7.55 6.39 3.76
C SER A 246 -6.27 7.01 4.34
N ASN A 247 -5.14 7.00 3.62
CA ASN A 247 -3.94 7.69 4.10
C ASN A 247 -4.19 9.16 4.45
N ASP A 248 -5.16 9.80 3.80
CA ASP A 248 -5.54 11.18 4.10
C ASP A 248 -6.55 11.27 5.24
N LEU A 249 -7.44 10.30 5.40
CA LEU A 249 -8.26 10.14 6.60
C LEU A 249 -7.35 9.86 7.80
N LEU A 250 -6.37 8.97 7.64
CA LEU A 250 -5.35 8.67 8.64
C LEU A 250 -4.53 9.88 9.07
N LYS A 251 -4.30 10.86 8.21
CA LYS A 251 -3.55 12.06 8.59
C LYS A 251 -4.29 12.91 9.63
N LYS A 252 -5.60 12.96 9.60
CA LYS A 252 -6.42 13.72 10.54
C LYS A 252 -6.78 12.94 11.79
N THR A 253 -6.87 11.61 11.71
CA THR A 253 -7.14 10.71 12.86
C THR A 253 -5.90 10.02 13.39
N ARG A 254 -4.72 10.53 13.10
CA ARG A 254 -3.40 9.91 13.36
C ARG A 254 -3.21 9.36 14.77
N TYR A 255 -3.99 9.85 15.70
CA TYR A 255 -3.77 9.65 17.12
C TYR A 255 -4.87 8.87 17.82
N GLU A 256 -5.99 8.61 17.13
CA GLU A 256 -7.18 8.05 17.76
C GLU A 256 -7.63 6.72 17.14
N GLY A 257 -6.99 6.30 16.04
CA GLY A 257 -7.49 5.20 15.23
C GLY A 257 -8.84 5.56 14.58
N TYR A 258 -9.39 4.70 13.73
CA TYR A 258 -10.68 4.95 13.09
C TYR A 258 -11.32 3.69 12.53
N LYS A 259 -12.64 3.77 12.30
CA LYS A 259 -13.46 2.79 11.60
C LYS A 259 -14.10 3.46 10.40
N ALA A 260 -14.13 2.78 9.25
CA ALA A 260 -14.75 3.35 8.05
C ALA A 260 -15.18 2.27 7.05
N TRP A 261 -16.14 2.62 6.23
CA TRP A 261 -16.49 1.91 5.01
C TRP A 261 -15.84 2.58 3.80
N GLN A 262 -15.49 1.80 2.80
CA GLN A 262 -15.00 2.31 1.52
C GLN A 262 -15.67 1.56 0.37
N LEU A 263 -16.41 2.29 -0.45
CA LEU A 263 -16.92 1.82 -1.74
C LEU A 263 -15.90 2.17 -2.82
N GLY A 264 -15.57 1.21 -3.67
CA GLY A 264 -14.70 1.41 -4.82
C GLY A 264 -15.36 0.93 -6.10
N ALA A 265 -15.22 1.67 -7.19
CA ALA A 265 -15.61 1.27 -8.53
C ALA A 265 -14.43 1.42 -9.49
N SER A 266 -14.27 0.46 -10.39
CA SER A 266 -13.21 0.47 -11.41
C SER A 266 -13.78 0.10 -12.76
N TYR A 267 -13.39 0.81 -13.81
CA TYR A 267 -13.82 0.56 -15.20
C TYR A 267 -12.68 0.83 -16.18
N ALA A 268 -12.50 -0.03 -17.17
CA ALA A 268 -11.58 0.17 -18.28
C ALA A 268 -12.36 0.51 -19.57
N PRO A 269 -12.57 1.78 -19.91
CA PRO A 269 -13.29 2.18 -21.13
C PRO A 269 -12.54 1.74 -22.39
N GLU A 270 -11.22 1.74 -22.34
CA GLU A 270 -10.33 1.27 -23.41
C GLU A 270 -9.17 0.44 -22.84
N LYS A 271 -8.49 -0.29 -23.72
CA LYS A 271 -7.25 -1.00 -23.36
C LYS A 271 -6.24 0.00 -22.81
N ASN A 272 -5.68 -0.30 -21.62
CA ASN A 272 -4.69 0.50 -20.91
C ASN A 272 -5.19 1.88 -20.40
N ILE A 273 -6.48 2.14 -20.45
CA ILE A 273 -7.12 3.30 -19.81
C ILE A 273 -8.04 2.79 -18.72
N GLY A 274 -7.89 3.32 -17.51
CA GLY A 274 -8.68 2.89 -16.35
C GLY A 274 -9.20 4.06 -15.55
N ILE A 275 -10.46 4.01 -15.17
CA ILE A 275 -11.13 4.94 -14.27
C ILE A 275 -11.36 4.20 -12.96
N ASN A 276 -10.94 4.79 -11.84
CA ASN A 276 -11.26 4.28 -10.52
C ASN A 276 -11.91 5.41 -9.71
N ALA A 277 -12.94 5.07 -8.96
CA ALA A 277 -13.59 5.98 -8.03
C ALA A 277 -13.68 5.31 -6.65
N TYR A 278 -13.50 6.10 -5.60
CA TYR A 278 -13.57 5.65 -4.21
C TYR A 278 -14.37 6.64 -3.38
N TYR A 279 -15.19 6.10 -2.49
CA TYR A 279 -15.95 6.85 -1.52
C TYR A 279 -15.79 6.21 -0.15
N GLY A 280 -15.11 6.93 0.75
CA GLY A 280 -14.97 6.55 2.15
C GLY A 280 -16.03 7.24 2.98
N PHE A 281 -16.84 6.49 3.69
CA PHE A 281 -18.00 7.01 4.39
C PHE A 281 -18.20 6.37 5.77
N ASN A 282 -19.05 7.01 6.57
CA ASN A 282 -19.36 6.60 7.95
C ASN A 282 -18.08 6.40 8.78
N ALA A 283 -17.08 7.26 8.51
CA ALA A 283 -15.83 7.22 9.23
C ALA A 283 -16.01 7.80 10.64
N LYS A 284 -15.48 7.09 11.64
CA LYS A 284 -15.51 7.48 13.05
C LYS A 284 -14.16 7.17 13.69
N THR A 285 -13.73 7.99 14.64
CA THR A 285 -12.62 7.63 15.53
C THR A 285 -12.99 6.43 16.41
N GLN A 286 -12.02 5.83 17.08
CA GLN A 286 -12.30 4.77 18.05
C GLN A 286 -13.18 5.25 19.21
N GLU A 287 -13.14 6.56 19.51
CA GLU A 287 -13.98 7.22 20.53
C GLU A 287 -15.41 7.54 20.03
N GLY A 288 -15.70 7.26 18.75
CA GLY A 288 -17.03 7.47 18.14
C GLY A 288 -17.22 8.83 17.47
N ASN A 289 -16.23 9.72 17.51
CA ASN A 289 -16.32 11.03 16.85
C ASN A 289 -16.37 10.87 15.33
N ARG A 290 -17.26 11.59 14.67
CA ARG A 290 -17.38 11.54 13.21
C ARG A 290 -16.13 12.11 12.54
N VAL A 291 -15.69 11.44 11.47
CA VAL A 291 -14.61 11.88 10.57
C VAL A 291 -15.22 12.18 9.21
N ASN A 292 -14.61 13.10 8.48
CA ASN A 292 -15.08 13.51 7.16
C ASN A 292 -15.16 12.35 6.18
N ASP A 293 -16.14 12.38 5.31
CA ASP A 293 -16.22 11.52 4.16
C ASP A 293 -15.10 11.86 3.15
N TYR A 294 -14.73 10.88 2.36
CA TYR A 294 -13.57 10.95 1.47
C TYR A 294 -13.94 10.53 0.06
N TYR A 295 -13.58 11.35 -0.92
CA TYR A 295 -13.83 11.09 -2.33
C TYR A 295 -12.52 11.06 -3.08
N ARG A 296 -12.38 10.12 -4.01
CA ARG A 296 -11.27 10.08 -4.93
C ARG A 296 -11.69 9.53 -6.28
N ALA A 297 -11.16 10.14 -7.34
CA ALA A 297 -11.25 9.63 -8.70
C ALA A 297 -9.86 9.61 -9.34
N ASP A 298 -9.53 8.51 -10.02
CA ASP A 298 -8.27 8.34 -10.76
C ASP A 298 -8.56 8.04 -12.23
N LEU A 299 -7.90 8.76 -13.11
CA LEU A 299 -7.76 8.38 -14.51
C LEU A 299 -6.34 7.86 -14.73
N ASN A 300 -6.21 6.60 -15.09
CA ASN A 300 -4.95 5.88 -15.18
C ASN A 300 -4.67 5.47 -16.63
N PHE A 301 -3.42 5.62 -17.04
CA PHE A 301 -2.91 5.22 -18.35
C PHE A 301 -1.73 4.28 -18.17
N LYS A 302 -1.61 3.26 -19.04
CA LYS A 302 -0.48 2.34 -19.12
C LYS A 302 0.09 2.36 -20.55
N PHE A 303 1.40 2.42 -20.69
CA PHE A 303 2.09 2.41 -21.99
C PHE A 303 3.48 1.78 -21.92
#